data_4cdc6ee2bf1510d5f1ce55354880fc2a
#
_entry.id   4cdc6ee2bf1510d5f1ce55354880fc2a
#
_cell.length_a   1.000
_cell.length_b   1.000
_cell.length_c   1.000
_cell.angle_alpha   90.00
_cell.angle_beta   90.00
_cell.angle_gamma   90.00
#
_symmetry.space_group_name_H-M   'P 1'
#
loop_
_entity.id
_entity.type
_entity.pdbx_description
1 polymer ?
#
loop_
_entity_poly.entity_id
_entity_poly.type
_entity_poly.pdbx_seq_one_letter_code
_entity_poly.pdbx_strand_id
1 'polypeptide(L)'
;MAKFPRNDIISLIGPTPRYDLGESVGPDLALSDVLGSDSQASFGDVALGYGTAQGDPRLRALIADAHGASADDVVVTVGGMHALFLVAFVVCNPGDEAVTVSPMFPLARNALQAVGATIRTVPLSFDRGYQIDVADVGRRLSERTRLVSLASPQNPSGVATSAAVLRDLVALMAERCPDAYLLLDETYREAAYGDDAVAPSVVELSRRVISCASLSKCHGAPGLRLGWTIARDPELKKQLVLAKFNTVISCSPLDETLAMRVLERRDDILGERRRRLAKNLALIADWVRENDAFVEWVRPDAGALCCVRPKPSVFDEHAVDVFYETLARDGIRVANGRWFGDEARVFRLGFGLLPAAELETALARLTGVLRRTSREACER
;
A
#
# COMPACT_ATOMS: atom_id res chain seq x y z
N MET A 1 25.16 1.39 -13.90
CA MET A 1 24.29 0.60 -12.99
C MET A 1 22.86 1.11 -13.09
N ALA A 2 21.87 0.22 -13.14
CA ALA A 2 20.47 0.66 -13.07
C ALA A 2 20.18 1.23 -11.67
N LYS A 3 19.60 2.44 -11.60
CA LYS A 3 19.21 3.07 -10.33
C LYS A 3 18.05 2.35 -9.66
N PHE A 4 17.19 1.66 -10.43
CA PHE A 4 16.07 0.87 -9.92
C PHE A 4 16.36 -0.61 -10.17
N PRO A 5 16.43 -1.45 -9.13
CA PRO A 5 16.57 -2.89 -9.30
C PRO A 5 15.29 -3.48 -9.90
N ARG A 6 15.45 -4.55 -10.68
CA ARG A 6 14.31 -5.34 -11.14
C ARG A 6 13.60 -5.97 -9.95
N ASN A 7 12.28 -5.93 -9.96
CA ASN A 7 11.44 -6.66 -9.00
C ASN A 7 10.28 -7.32 -9.74
N ASP A 8 10.02 -8.58 -9.43
CA ASP A 8 9.02 -9.39 -10.14
C ASP A 8 7.56 -8.96 -9.84
N ILE A 9 7.33 -8.05 -8.89
CA ILE A 9 6.03 -7.40 -8.68
C ILE A 9 5.52 -6.71 -9.96
N ILE A 10 6.42 -6.36 -10.91
CA ILE A 10 6.03 -5.81 -12.21
C ILE A 10 5.14 -6.77 -13.01
N SER A 11 5.20 -8.07 -12.73
CA SER A 11 4.36 -9.08 -13.39
C SER A 11 2.88 -8.97 -13.04
N LEU A 12 2.52 -8.20 -12.00
CA LEU A 12 1.13 -7.88 -11.69
C LEU A 12 0.52 -6.93 -12.75
N ILE A 13 1.36 -6.17 -13.47
CA ILE A 13 0.92 -5.31 -14.57
C ILE A 13 1.08 -6.07 -15.88
N GLY A 14 -0.04 -6.40 -16.53
CA GLY A 14 -0.01 -7.17 -17.77
C GLY A 14 -1.22 -8.10 -17.89
N PRO A 15 -1.10 -9.18 -18.67
CA PRO A 15 -2.20 -10.13 -18.83
C PRO A 15 -2.67 -10.70 -17.49
N THR A 16 -3.95 -10.56 -17.24
CA THR A 16 -4.57 -11.06 -15.99
C THR A 16 -4.85 -12.55 -16.12
N PRO A 17 -4.39 -13.40 -15.20
CA PRO A 17 -4.74 -14.82 -15.18
C PRO A 17 -6.21 -15.00 -14.83
N ARG A 18 -6.73 -16.20 -15.00
CA ARG A 18 -8.14 -16.51 -14.73
C ARG A 18 -8.56 -16.20 -13.30
N TYR A 19 -7.70 -16.49 -12.34
CA TYR A 19 -7.93 -16.22 -10.90
C TYR A 19 -6.77 -15.39 -10.36
N ASP A 20 -6.95 -14.09 -10.36
CA ASP A 20 -5.95 -13.16 -9.83
C ASP A 20 -6.16 -12.89 -8.34
N LEU A 21 -5.42 -13.59 -7.52
CA LEU A 21 -5.30 -13.40 -6.08
C LEU A 21 -3.97 -12.70 -5.72
N GLY A 22 -3.24 -12.15 -6.68
CA GLY A 22 -1.99 -11.42 -6.47
C GLY A 22 -2.21 -9.92 -6.26
N GLU A 23 -3.30 -9.35 -6.78
CA GLU A 23 -3.58 -7.93 -6.70
C GLU A 23 -4.12 -7.51 -5.32
N SER A 24 -3.73 -6.31 -4.89
CA SER A 24 -4.11 -5.71 -3.59
C SER A 24 -5.15 -4.60 -3.76
N VAL A 25 -6.06 -4.76 -4.70
CA VAL A 25 -7.09 -3.77 -5.08
C VAL A 25 -8.47 -4.42 -5.10
N GLY A 26 -9.52 -3.60 -5.11
CA GLY A 26 -10.85 -4.00 -5.58
C GLY A 26 -11.02 -3.69 -7.06
N PRO A 27 -12.22 -3.91 -7.64
CA PRO A 27 -12.51 -3.53 -9.01
C PRO A 27 -12.28 -2.03 -9.25
N ASP A 28 -11.76 -1.71 -10.43
CA ASP A 28 -11.59 -0.32 -10.83
C ASP A 28 -12.93 0.34 -11.12
N LEU A 29 -13.02 1.65 -10.86
CA LEU A 29 -14.16 2.46 -11.25
C LEU A 29 -14.13 2.69 -12.77
N ALA A 30 -15.30 2.60 -13.41
CA ALA A 30 -15.48 3.10 -14.76
C ALA A 30 -15.68 4.63 -14.74
N LEU A 31 -15.38 5.30 -15.85
CA LEU A 31 -15.60 6.74 -15.96
C LEU A 31 -17.08 7.12 -15.74
N SER A 32 -18.00 6.27 -16.17
CA SER A 32 -19.45 6.42 -15.91
C SER A 32 -19.79 6.43 -14.43
N ASP A 33 -19.08 5.63 -13.61
CA ASP A 33 -19.30 5.60 -12.16
C ASP A 33 -18.89 6.91 -11.48
N VAL A 34 -17.92 7.60 -12.08
CA VAL A 34 -17.40 8.88 -11.58
C VAL A 34 -18.24 10.05 -12.03
N LEU A 35 -18.65 10.07 -13.30
CA LEU A 35 -19.37 11.21 -13.90
C LEU A 35 -20.85 11.29 -13.51
N GLY A 36 -21.55 10.17 -13.36
CA GLY A 36 -23.01 10.16 -13.16
C GLY A 36 -23.79 10.72 -14.37
N SER A 37 -25.11 10.80 -14.26
CA SER A 37 -25.99 11.23 -15.37
C SER A 37 -25.91 12.71 -15.72
N ASP A 38 -25.56 13.58 -14.75
CA ASP A 38 -25.67 15.04 -14.90
C ASP A 38 -24.36 15.76 -15.24
N SER A 39 -23.25 15.04 -15.36
CA SER A 39 -21.91 15.62 -15.36
C SER A 39 -21.21 15.65 -16.72
N GLN A 40 -21.80 15.08 -17.78
CA GLN A 40 -21.15 15.04 -19.10
C GLN A 40 -20.89 16.44 -19.68
N ALA A 41 -21.82 17.38 -19.49
CA ALA A 41 -21.65 18.76 -19.95
C ALA A 41 -20.52 19.49 -19.24
N SER A 42 -20.43 19.35 -17.91
CA SER A 42 -19.41 20.07 -17.12
C SER A 42 -17.98 19.53 -17.30
N PHE A 43 -17.81 18.29 -17.73
CA PHE A 43 -16.49 17.70 -17.98
C PHE A 43 -15.89 18.16 -19.31
N GLY A 44 -16.74 18.44 -20.31
CA GLY A 44 -16.31 19.00 -21.59
C GLY A 44 -15.75 20.43 -21.51
N ASP A 45 -16.04 21.16 -20.44
CA ASP A 45 -15.60 22.53 -20.22
C ASP A 45 -14.25 22.63 -19.48
N VAL A 46 -13.63 21.52 -19.12
CA VAL A 46 -12.35 21.51 -18.43
C VAL A 46 -11.24 22.03 -19.36
N ALA A 47 -10.66 23.17 -19.00
CA ALA A 47 -9.55 23.73 -19.77
C ALA A 47 -8.28 22.86 -19.62
N LEU A 48 -7.63 22.54 -20.73
CA LEU A 48 -6.41 21.74 -20.80
C LEU A 48 -5.13 22.56 -20.53
N GLY A 49 -5.22 23.57 -19.68
CA GLY A 49 -4.08 24.39 -19.25
C GLY A 49 -3.27 23.74 -18.14
N TYR A 50 -2.19 24.39 -17.72
CA TYR A 50 -1.46 23.97 -16.54
C TYR A 50 -2.27 24.20 -15.26
N GLY A 51 -2.31 23.19 -14.38
CA GLY A 51 -2.75 23.36 -13.01
C GLY A 51 -1.69 24.04 -12.13
N THR A 52 -1.96 24.17 -10.83
CA THR A 52 -0.97 24.70 -9.89
C THR A 52 0.06 23.64 -9.51
N ALA A 53 1.27 24.05 -9.17
CA ALA A 53 2.32 23.13 -8.72
C ALA A 53 1.91 22.37 -7.44
N GLN A 54 1.13 22.96 -6.56
CA GLN A 54 0.65 22.32 -5.33
C GLN A 54 -0.55 21.38 -5.59
N GLY A 55 -1.36 21.67 -6.61
CA GLY A 55 -2.61 20.99 -6.95
C GLY A 55 -3.83 21.91 -6.76
N ASP A 56 -4.96 21.53 -7.35
CA ASP A 56 -6.20 22.30 -7.28
C ASP A 56 -6.61 22.57 -5.82
N PRO A 57 -6.96 23.82 -5.45
CA PRO A 57 -7.32 24.16 -4.06
C PRO A 57 -8.51 23.39 -3.51
N ARG A 58 -9.54 23.13 -4.33
CA ARG A 58 -10.73 22.36 -3.91
C ARG A 58 -10.39 20.89 -3.71
N LEU A 59 -9.58 20.31 -4.61
CA LEU A 59 -9.08 18.94 -4.45
C LEU A 59 -8.26 18.81 -3.16
N ARG A 60 -7.38 19.76 -2.87
CA ARG A 60 -6.58 19.77 -1.64
C ARG A 60 -7.47 19.87 -0.39
N ALA A 61 -8.55 20.65 -0.43
CA ALA A 61 -9.51 20.75 0.66
C ALA A 61 -10.23 19.41 0.93
N LEU A 62 -10.67 18.71 -0.12
CA LEU A 62 -11.31 17.38 0.00
C LEU A 62 -10.35 16.34 0.57
N ILE A 63 -9.08 16.35 0.14
CA ILE A 63 -8.05 15.46 0.69
C ILE A 63 -7.79 15.79 2.17
N ALA A 64 -7.65 17.07 2.51
CA ALA A 64 -7.37 17.53 3.86
C ALA A 64 -8.50 17.13 4.84
N ASP A 65 -9.75 17.28 4.44
CA ASP A 65 -10.93 16.87 5.21
C ASP A 65 -10.88 15.37 5.57
N ALA A 66 -10.53 14.53 4.60
CA ALA A 66 -10.40 13.09 4.79
C ALA A 66 -9.28 12.67 5.78
N HIS A 67 -8.36 13.59 6.10
CA HIS A 67 -7.18 13.32 6.94
C HIS A 67 -7.11 14.19 8.21
N GLY A 68 -8.10 15.05 8.46
CA GLY A 68 -8.06 16.01 9.57
C GLY A 68 -6.91 17.01 9.46
N ALA A 69 -6.55 17.42 8.23
CA ALA A 69 -5.41 18.30 7.95
C ALA A 69 -5.84 19.65 7.38
N SER A 70 -4.89 20.55 7.16
CA SER A 70 -5.13 21.78 6.40
C SER A 70 -4.93 21.54 4.91
N ALA A 71 -5.77 22.15 4.07
CA ALA A 71 -5.60 22.12 2.61
C ALA A 71 -4.22 22.68 2.17
N ASP A 72 -3.67 23.60 2.97
CA ASP A 72 -2.35 24.16 2.71
C ASP A 72 -1.21 23.17 2.93
N ASP A 73 -1.42 22.10 3.72
CA ASP A 73 -0.43 21.08 4.00
C ASP A 73 -0.40 19.98 2.93
N VAL A 74 -1.37 19.97 2.00
CA VAL A 74 -1.52 18.98 0.94
C VAL A 74 -0.73 19.38 -0.30
N VAL A 75 0.05 18.44 -0.84
CA VAL A 75 0.67 18.53 -2.18
C VAL A 75 0.17 17.34 -3.00
N VAL A 76 -0.59 17.63 -4.06
CA VAL A 76 -1.10 16.61 -5.00
C VAL A 76 0.03 16.07 -5.85
N THR A 77 0.05 14.77 -6.13
CA THR A 77 1.12 14.08 -6.86
C THR A 77 0.57 13.14 -7.95
N VAL A 78 1.42 12.73 -8.90
CA VAL A 78 1.08 11.74 -9.93
C VAL A 78 1.09 10.33 -9.33
N GLY A 79 0.04 10.02 -8.54
CA GLY A 79 -0.10 8.80 -7.76
C GLY A 79 0.82 8.74 -6.53
N GLY A 80 0.59 7.73 -5.68
CA GLY A 80 1.34 7.52 -4.44
C GLY A 80 2.83 7.26 -4.65
N MET A 81 3.20 6.61 -5.76
CA MET A 81 4.63 6.38 -6.06
C MET A 81 5.42 7.67 -6.30
N HIS A 82 4.81 8.67 -6.93
CA HIS A 82 5.44 9.98 -7.08
C HIS A 82 5.57 10.67 -5.71
N ALA A 83 4.57 10.54 -4.83
CA ALA A 83 4.64 11.03 -3.46
C ALA A 83 5.84 10.43 -2.70
N LEU A 84 5.96 9.09 -2.70
CA LEU A 84 7.06 8.37 -2.06
C LEU A 84 8.42 8.79 -2.61
N PHE A 85 8.54 8.91 -3.95
CA PHE A 85 9.78 9.34 -4.59
C PHE A 85 10.14 10.79 -4.25
N LEU A 86 9.18 11.72 -4.30
CA LEU A 86 9.44 13.13 -3.97
C LEU A 86 9.91 13.30 -2.51
N VAL A 87 9.26 12.59 -1.57
CA VAL A 87 9.69 12.64 -0.16
C VAL A 87 11.11 12.09 -0.01
N ALA A 88 11.41 10.92 -0.60
CA ALA A 88 12.76 10.37 -0.57
C ALA A 88 13.79 11.33 -1.18
N PHE A 89 13.46 11.94 -2.31
CA PHE A 89 14.35 12.86 -3.05
C PHE A 89 14.63 14.17 -2.29
N VAL A 90 13.61 14.71 -1.60
CA VAL A 90 13.74 15.98 -0.87
C VAL A 90 14.39 15.79 0.49
N VAL A 91 14.12 14.66 1.17
CA VAL A 91 14.54 14.44 2.56
C VAL A 91 15.94 13.80 2.64
N CYS A 92 16.30 12.93 1.69
CA CYS A 92 17.53 12.17 1.73
C CYS A 92 18.54 12.64 0.69
N ASN A 93 19.79 12.86 1.13
CA ASN A 93 20.94 13.02 0.27
C ASN A 93 21.70 11.69 0.13
N PRO A 94 22.55 11.52 -0.89
CA PRO A 94 23.44 10.36 -0.98
C PRO A 94 24.26 10.17 0.30
N GLY A 95 24.15 8.97 0.91
CA GLY A 95 24.83 8.62 2.15
C GLY A 95 24.06 8.89 3.44
N ASP A 96 22.94 9.63 3.39
CA ASP A 96 22.01 9.70 4.51
C ASP A 96 21.39 8.33 4.79
N GLU A 97 20.93 8.10 6.01
CA GLU A 97 20.30 6.84 6.40
C GLU A 97 18.80 6.95 6.36
N ALA A 98 18.17 5.93 5.75
CA ALA A 98 16.73 5.72 5.78
C ALA A 98 16.42 4.40 6.51
N VAL A 99 15.58 4.46 7.53
CA VAL A 99 15.12 3.27 8.25
C VAL A 99 13.79 2.81 7.66
N THR A 100 13.67 1.51 7.39
CA THR A 100 12.46 0.90 6.87
C THR A 100 12.30 -0.53 7.39
N VAL A 101 11.20 -1.19 7.08
CA VAL A 101 10.91 -2.58 7.48
C VAL A 101 11.13 -3.56 6.32
N SER A 102 11.22 -4.85 6.62
CA SER A 102 11.08 -5.94 5.65
C SER A 102 10.24 -7.04 6.28
N PRO A 103 9.19 -7.55 5.60
CA PRO A 103 8.76 -7.22 4.24
C PRO A 103 8.14 -5.81 4.12
N MET A 104 8.16 -5.28 2.89
CA MET A 104 7.54 -4.00 2.54
C MET A 104 7.24 -3.93 1.04
N PHE A 105 6.48 -2.91 0.65
CA PHE A 105 6.26 -2.60 -0.76
C PHE A 105 7.59 -2.24 -1.46
N PRO A 106 8.06 -3.06 -2.43
CA PRO A 106 9.43 -2.95 -2.93
C PRO A 106 9.73 -1.63 -3.64
N LEU A 107 8.72 -1.01 -4.29
CA LEU A 107 8.94 0.23 -5.01
C LEU A 107 9.20 1.42 -4.07
N ALA A 108 8.65 1.40 -2.85
CA ALA A 108 8.98 2.39 -1.82
C ALA A 108 10.46 2.30 -1.42
N ARG A 109 10.97 1.06 -1.23
CA ARG A 109 12.41 0.82 -0.99
C ARG A 109 13.28 1.28 -2.17
N ASN A 110 12.84 0.99 -3.39
CA ASN A 110 13.56 1.38 -4.60
C ASN A 110 13.68 2.91 -4.75
N ALA A 111 12.67 3.67 -4.32
CA ALA A 111 12.75 5.14 -4.29
C ALA A 111 13.88 5.64 -3.39
N LEU A 112 14.03 5.06 -2.19
CA LEU A 112 15.12 5.37 -1.26
C LEU A 112 16.51 5.01 -1.84
N GLN A 113 16.61 3.86 -2.48
CA GLN A 113 17.85 3.43 -3.14
C GLN A 113 18.24 4.35 -4.30
N ALA A 114 17.25 4.78 -5.09
CA ALA A 114 17.47 5.62 -6.26
C ALA A 114 18.04 7.00 -5.92
N VAL A 115 17.74 7.53 -4.73
CA VAL A 115 18.29 8.80 -4.23
C VAL A 115 19.64 8.62 -3.51
N GLY A 116 20.14 7.39 -3.40
CA GLY A 116 21.43 7.09 -2.79
C GLY A 116 21.42 6.99 -1.26
N ALA A 117 20.24 6.86 -0.65
CA ALA A 117 20.12 6.64 0.79
C ALA A 117 20.66 5.26 1.21
N THR A 118 21.31 5.20 2.36
CA THR A 118 21.74 3.96 3.02
C THR A 118 20.55 3.38 3.78
N ILE A 119 20.05 2.21 3.35
CA ILE A 119 18.86 1.62 3.96
C ILE A 119 19.22 0.77 5.18
N ARG A 120 18.63 1.11 6.33
CA ARG A 120 18.66 0.35 7.58
C ARG A 120 17.34 -0.40 7.73
N THR A 121 17.36 -1.71 7.61
CA THR A 121 16.14 -2.52 7.61
C THR A 121 15.85 -3.10 8.99
N VAL A 122 14.61 -2.98 9.44
CA VAL A 122 14.04 -3.66 10.61
C VAL A 122 13.29 -4.90 10.11
N PRO A 123 13.71 -6.12 10.47
CA PRO A 123 12.99 -7.32 10.06
C PRO A 123 11.70 -7.45 10.84
N LEU A 124 10.59 -7.65 10.12
CA LEU A 124 9.32 -8.11 10.67
C LEU A 124 9.15 -9.58 10.34
N SER A 125 8.39 -10.32 11.14
CA SER A 125 8.17 -11.74 10.91
C SER A 125 6.70 -12.11 10.93
N PHE A 126 6.36 -13.12 10.16
CA PHE A 126 5.05 -13.75 10.14
C PHE A 126 4.63 -14.21 11.55
N ASP A 127 5.54 -14.86 12.30
CA ASP A 127 5.27 -15.41 13.64
C ASP A 127 4.98 -14.33 14.69
N ARG A 128 5.43 -13.09 14.46
CA ARG A 128 5.10 -11.92 15.29
C ARG A 128 3.96 -11.08 14.71
N GLY A 129 3.21 -11.61 13.73
CA GLY A 129 2.10 -10.92 13.09
C GLY A 129 2.51 -9.61 12.39
N TYR A 130 3.75 -9.52 11.94
CA TYR A 130 4.34 -8.30 11.31
C TYR A 130 4.23 -7.04 12.16
N GLN A 131 4.10 -7.17 13.47
CA GLN A 131 4.03 -6.02 14.38
C GLN A 131 5.38 -5.31 14.47
N ILE A 132 5.33 -3.97 14.46
CA ILE A 132 6.49 -3.12 14.63
C ILE A 132 6.81 -3.01 16.14
N ASP A 133 8.06 -3.31 16.49
CA ASP A 133 8.60 -3.06 17.80
C ASP A 133 9.45 -1.78 17.75
N VAL A 134 9.06 -0.78 18.55
CA VAL A 134 9.74 0.52 18.61
C VAL A 134 11.23 0.37 19.01
N ALA A 135 11.55 -0.61 19.87
CA ALA A 135 12.94 -0.87 20.26
C ALA A 135 13.76 -1.41 19.08
N ASP A 136 13.17 -2.24 18.21
CA ASP A 136 13.83 -2.74 17.00
C ASP A 136 14.13 -1.59 16.02
N VAL A 137 13.18 -0.66 15.85
CA VAL A 137 13.41 0.57 15.07
C VAL A 137 14.50 1.41 15.71
N GLY A 138 14.44 1.62 17.04
CA GLY A 138 15.42 2.41 17.80
C GLY A 138 16.85 1.94 17.63
N ARG A 139 17.08 0.62 17.52
CA ARG A 139 18.42 0.04 17.24
C ARG A 139 18.96 0.37 15.85
N ARG A 140 18.12 0.84 14.93
CA ARG A 140 18.49 1.24 13.55
C ARG A 140 18.63 2.73 13.37
N LEU A 141 18.12 3.54 14.31
CA LEU A 141 18.25 5.00 14.27
C LEU A 141 19.69 5.44 14.61
N SER A 142 20.13 6.47 13.93
CA SER A 142 21.40 7.18 14.18
C SER A 142 21.23 8.67 13.92
N GLU A 143 22.23 9.48 14.25
CA GLU A 143 22.28 10.92 13.92
C GLU A 143 22.25 11.18 12.41
N ARG A 144 22.58 10.17 11.58
CA ARG A 144 22.52 10.25 10.12
C ARG A 144 21.16 9.85 9.55
N THR A 145 20.25 9.35 10.38
CA THR A 145 18.88 9.04 9.94
C THR A 145 18.17 10.33 9.53
N ARG A 146 17.63 10.35 8.31
CA ARG A 146 16.83 11.46 7.78
C ARG A 146 15.38 11.07 7.51
N LEU A 147 15.14 9.78 7.31
CA LEU A 147 13.80 9.28 7.02
C LEU A 147 13.56 7.93 7.69
N VAL A 148 12.43 7.80 8.37
CA VAL A 148 11.82 6.51 8.71
C VAL A 148 10.64 6.34 7.78
N SER A 149 10.64 5.32 6.92
CA SER A 149 9.60 5.10 5.90
C SER A 149 8.86 3.80 6.18
N LEU A 150 7.60 3.91 6.52
CA LEU A 150 6.69 2.82 6.90
C LEU A 150 5.40 2.90 6.10
N ALA A 151 4.59 1.85 6.16
CA ALA A 151 3.22 1.82 5.68
C ALA A 151 2.28 1.31 6.78
N SER A 152 1.11 1.91 6.90
CA SER A 152 0.07 1.44 7.82
C SER A 152 -1.31 1.77 7.27
N PRO A 153 -2.11 0.75 6.95
CA PRO A 153 -1.83 -0.70 6.95
C PRO A 153 -0.70 -1.10 5.99
N GLN A 154 0.06 -2.13 6.36
CA GLN A 154 1.23 -2.59 5.62
C GLN A 154 0.87 -3.31 4.32
N ASN A 155 1.74 -3.24 3.34
CA ASN A 155 1.82 -4.13 2.20
C ASN A 155 3.13 -4.93 2.31
N PRO A 156 3.09 -6.27 2.50
CA PRO A 156 2.04 -7.19 2.04
C PRO A 156 1.01 -7.66 3.07
N SER A 157 1.12 -7.36 4.36
CA SER A 157 0.37 -8.06 5.43
C SER A 157 -1.05 -7.53 5.68
N GLY A 158 -1.34 -6.26 5.37
CA GLY A 158 -2.58 -5.59 5.75
C GLY A 158 -2.66 -5.22 7.24
N VAL A 159 -1.59 -5.45 8.00
CA VAL A 159 -1.52 -5.16 9.44
C VAL A 159 -1.33 -3.66 9.67
N ALA A 160 -2.12 -3.09 10.56
CA ALA A 160 -2.02 -1.70 10.97
C ALA A 160 -1.09 -1.53 12.17
N THR A 161 -0.29 -0.48 12.15
CA THR A 161 0.50 -0.05 13.30
C THR A 161 -0.38 0.79 14.22
N SER A 162 -0.46 0.44 15.49
CA SER A 162 -1.32 1.16 16.43
C SER A 162 -0.87 2.61 16.64
N ALA A 163 -1.82 3.49 16.96
CA ALA A 163 -1.52 4.89 17.25
C ALA A 163 -0.57 5.06 18.46
N ALA A 164 -0.56 4.12 19.39
CA ALA A 164 0.37 4.13 20.52
C ALA A 164 1.81 3.89 20.03
N VAL A 165 2.03 2.84 19.24
CA VAL A 165 3.35 2.52 18.67
C VAL A 165 3.87 3.69 17.80
N LEU A 166 3.00 4.34 17.03
CA LEU A 166 3.40 5.48 16.19
C LEU A 166 3.76 6.71 17.04
N ARG A 167 3.06 6.98 18.15
CA ARG A 167 3.44 8.04 19.09
C ARG A 167 4.79 7.77 19.76
N ASP A 168 4.99 6.54 20.22
CA ASP A 168 6.25 6.14 20.87
C ASP A 168 7.43 6.22 19.88
N LEU A 169 7.19 5.84 18.62
CA LEU A 169 8.19 5.99 17.57
C LEU A 169 8.54 7.45 17.29
N VAL A 170 7.54 8.34 17.20
CA VAL A 170 7.76 9.78 17.00
C VAL A 170 8.55 10.38 18.18
N ALA A 171 8.22 9.98 19.42
CA ALA A 171 8.95 10.42 20.60
C ALA A 171 10.41 9.95 20.58
N LEU A 172 10.64 8.67 20.25
CA LEU A 172 12.00 8.11 20.13
C LEU A 172 12.82 8.80 19.03
N MET A 173 12.18 9.10 17.89
CA MET A 173 12.85 9.82 16.79
C MET A 173 13.23 11.25 17.21
N ALA A 174 12.38 11.93 17.99
CA ALA A 174 12.71 13.28 18.50
C ALA A 174 13.95 13.28 19.40
N GLU A 175 14.22 12.18 20.11
CA GLU A 175 15.43 12.02 20.95
C GLU A 175 16.67 11.62 20.15
N ARG A 176 16.52 10.67 19.21
CA ARG A 176 17.64 10.00 18.53
C ARG A 176 18.07 10.64 17.22
N CYS A 177 17.11 11.21 16.50
CA CYS A 177 17.31 11.81 15.18
C CYS A 177 16.30 12.95 14.95
N PRO A 178 16.42 14.08 15.68
CA PRO A 178 15.41 15.15 15.68
C PRO A 178 15.17 15.80 14.32
N ASP A 179 16.12 15.67 13.40
CA ASP A 179 16.00 16.19 12.03
C ASP A 179 15.35 15.21 11.06
N ALA A 180 15.09 13.96 11.50
CA ALA A 180 14.45 12.95 10.66
C ALA A 180 12.94 13.17 10.54
N TYR A 181 12.38 12.74 9.41
CA TYR A 181 10.94 12.66 9.20
C TYR A 181 10.46 11.22 9.29
N LEU A 182 9.23 11.04 9.78
CA LEU A 182 8.47 9.79 9.64
C LEU A 182 7.56 9.93 8.43
N LEU A 183 7.78 9.14 7.40
CA LEU A 183 6.86 8.96 6.27
C LEU A 183 5.99 7.75 6.53
N LEU A 184 4.66 7.95 6.55
CA LEU A 184 3.70 6.86 6.62
C LEU A 184 2.86 6.81 5.35
N ASP A 185 2.96 5.69 4.64
CA ASP A 185 2.07 5.36 3.53
C ASP A 185 0.74 4.84 4.08
N GLU A 186 -0.30 5.67 3.96
CA GLU A 186 -1.66 5.41 4.43
C GLU A 186 -2.59 4.93 3.30
N THR A 187 -2.05 4.44 2.19
CA THR A 187 -2.81 4.07 0.98
C THR A 187 -3.95 3.08 1.24
N TYR A 188 -3.88 2.26 2.29
CA TYR A 188 -4.94 1.30 2.68
C TYR A 188 -5.77 1.74 3.88
N ARG A 189 -5.52 2.90 4.47
CA ARG A 189 -6.17 3.36 5.71
C ARG A 189 -7.70 3.34 5.64
N GLU A 190 -8.28 3.75 4.52
CA GLU A 190 -9.72 3.83 4.34
C GLU A 190 -10.38 2.51 3.89
N ALA A 191 -9.60 1.46 3.66
CA ALA A 191 -10.09 0.13 3.30
C ALA A 191 -10.38 -0.72 4.55
N ALA A 192 -11.11 -0.16 5.53
CA ALA A 192 -11.63 -0.86 6.70
C ALA A 192 -12.68 -1.92 6.29
N TYR A 193 -13.08 -2.79 7.20
CA TYR A 193 -14.02 -3.88 6.92
C TYR A 193 -15.41 -3.57 7.46
N GLY A 194 -16.40 -3.52 6.56
CA GLY A 194 -17.79 -3.22 6.95
C GLY A 194 -17.92 -1.86 7.63
N ASP A 195 -18.45 -1.87 8.84
CA ASP A 195 -18.67 -0.67 9.66
C ASP A 195 -17.51 -0.37 10.63
N ASP A 196 -16.37 -1.07 10.51
CA ASP A 196 -15.19 -0.80 11.33
C ASP A 196 -14.72 0.65 11.14
N ALA A 197 -14.32 1.26 12.23
CA ALA A 197 -13.85 2.64 12.20
C ALA A 197 -12.55 2.78 11.40
N VAL A 198 -12.48 3.79 10.55
CA VAL A 198 -11.24 4.16 9.87
C VAL A 198 -10.29 4.78 10.88
N ALA A 199 -9.06 4.27 10.94
CA ALA A 199 -8.03 4.86 11.79
C ALA A 199 -7.80 6.34 11.41
N PRO A 200 -7.63 7.25 12.39
CA PRO A 200 -7.27 8.64 12.09
C PRO A 200 -5.91 8.68 11.37
N SER A 201 -5.72 9.70 10.53
CA SER A 201 -4.41 9.93 9.91
C SER A 201 -3.38 10.34 10.97
N VAL A 202 -2.13 9.93 10.74
CA VAL A 202 -1.02 10.21 11.67
C VAL A 202 -0.44 11.62 11.52
N VAL A 203 -0.87 12.38 10.54
CA VAL A 203 -0.28 13.68 10.19
C VAL A 203 -0.29 14.69 11.36
N GLU A 204 -1.21 14.52 12.32
CA GLU A 204 -1.30 15.39 13.50
C GLU A 204 -0.28 15.09 14.61
N LEU A 205 0.38 13.93 14.57
CA LEU A 205 1.27 13.49 15.66
C LEU A 205 2.49 14.42 15.82
N SER A 206 3.02 14.96 14.72
CA SER A 206 4.19 15.87 14.75
C SER A 206 4.33 16.62 13.43
N ARG A 207 5.01 17.78 13.44
CA ARG A 207 5.46 18.44 12.20
C ARG A 207 6.47 17.61 11.38
N ARG A 208 7.12 16.64 12.01
CA ARG A 208 8.07 15.72 11.37
C ARG A 208 7.40 14.45 10.84
N VAL A 209 6.06 14.40 10.83
CA VAL A 209 5.30 13.29 10.22
C VAL A 209 4.77 13.74 8.87
N ILE A 210 4.97 12.88 7.87
CA ILE A 210 4.47 13.01 6.51
C ILE A 210 3.50 11.84 6.28
N SER A 211 2.27 12.15 5.89
CA SER A 211 1.35 11.14 5.36
C SER A 211 1.40 11.15 3.84
N CYS A 212 1.29 10.00 3.20
CA CYS A 212 1.02 9.90 1.78
C CYS A 212 -0.07 8.85 1.50
N ALA A 213 -0.84 9.07 0.45
CA ALA A 213 -1.84 8.12 -0.02
C ALA A 213 -2.19 8.38 -1.50
N SER A 214 -3.15 7.60 -2.03
CA SER A 214 -3.61 7.77 -3.40
C SER A 214 -5.03 7.24 -3.60
N LEU A 215 -5.67 7.62 -4.69
CA LEU A 215 -6.96 7.08 -5.11
C LEU A 215 -6.87 5.65 -5.68
N SER A 216 -5.67 5.10 -5.82
CA SER A 216 -5.43 3.84 -6.53
C SER A 216 -6.00 2.61 -5.83
N LYS A 217 -6.09 2.59 -4.49
CA LYS A 217 -6.41 1.38 -3.70
C LYS A 217 -7.80 1.44 -3.10
N CYS A 218 -7.99 2.27 -2.07
CA CYS A 218 -9.28 2.36 -1.38
C CYS A 218 -10.41 2.82 -2.30
N HIS A 219 -10.15 3.77 -3.19
CA HIS A 219 -11.16 4.36 -4.07
C HIS A 219 -11.32 3.62 -5.41
N GLY A 220 -10.37 2.76 -5.82
CA GLY A 220 -10.46 2.01 -7.08
C GLY A 220 -10.29 2.87 -8.34
N ALA A 221 -9.48 3.92 -8.26
CA ALA A 221 -9.20 4.79 -9.39
C ALA A 221 -7.69 4.86 -9.71
N PRO A 222 -7.01 3.70 -9.93
CA PRO A 222 -5.58 3.68 -10.21
C PRO A 222 -5.22 4.39 -11.52
N GLY A 223 -6.12 4.39 -12.49
CA GLY A 223 -5.94 5.00 -13.81
C GLY A 223 -5.85 6.52 -13.79
N LEU A 224 -6.43 7.19 -12.78
CA LEU A 224 -6.32 8.64 -12.61
C LEU A 224 -4.90 9.10 -12.25
N ARG A 225 -4.02 8.21 -11.87
CA ARG A 225 -2.66 8.55 -11.47
C ARG A 225 -2.60 9.71 -10.47
N LEU A 226 -3.47 9.69 -9.45
CA LEU A 226 -3.56 10.75 -8.47
C LEU A 226 -3.29 10.25 -7.05
N GLY A 227 -2.42 10.96 -6.34
CA GLY A 227 -2.04 10.76 -4.96
C GLY A 227 -1.68 12.10 -4.31
N TRP A 228 -1.17 12.04 -3.10
CA TRP A 228 -0.80 13.23 -2.34
C TRP A 228 0.24 12.94 -1.26
N THR A 229 0.90 14.00 -0.82
CA THR A 229 1.58 14.09 0.47
C THR A 229 0.90 15.12 1.34
N ILE A 230 0.90 14.91 2.64
CA ILE A 230 0.46 15.88 3.65
C ILE A 230 1.64 16.11 4.58
N ALA A 231 2.14 17.34 4.64
CA ALA A 231 3.30 17.72 5.43
C ALA A 231 3.07 19.07 6.11
N ARG A 232 3.11 19.07 7.45
CA ARG A 232 2.86 20.27 8.27
C ARG A 232 4.10 21.14 8.46
N ASP A 233 5.29 20.69 8.05
CA ASP A 233 6.52 21.47 8.03
C ASP A 233 6.51 22.39 6.81
N PRO A 234 6.50 23.73 6.97
CA PRO A 234 6.38 24.65 5.85
C PRO A 234 7.59 24.61 4.89
N GLU A 235 8.79 24.37 5.42
CA GLU A 235 9.99 24.31 4.57
C GLU A 235 10.01 23.01 3.76
N LEU A 236 9.70 21.89 4.39
CA LEU A 236 9.56 20.63 3.66
C LEU A 236 8.50 20.73 2.56
N LYS A 237 7.32 21.29 2.87
CA LYS A 237 6.25 21.49 1.91
C LYS A 237 6.70 22.31 0.71
N LYS A 238 7.41 23.42 0.95
CA LYS A 238 7.98 24.24 -0.11
C LYS A 238 8.94 23.45 -1.00
N GLN A 239 9.80 22.62 -0.41
CA GLN A 239 10.72 21.78 -1.16
C GLN A 239 9.98 20.69 -1.96
N LEU A 240 8.92 20.09 -1.41
CA LEU A 240 8.07 19.11 -2.13
C LEU A 240 7.39 19.75 -3.35
N VAL A 241 6.86 20.97 -3.20
CA VAL A 241 6.24 21.73 -4.30
C VAL A 241 7.29 22.03 -5.39
N LEU A 242 8.49 22.48 -5.02
CA LEU A 242 9.58 22.74 -5.95
C LEU A 242 10.05 21.46 -6.67
N ALA A 243 10.20 20.36 -5.95
CA ALA A 243 10.58 19.07 -6.54
C ALA A 243 9.52 18.57 -7.52
N LYS A 244 8.22 18.67 -7.15
CA LYS A 244 7.13 18.37 -8.08
C LYS A 244 7.16 19.26 -9.32
N PHE A 245 7.32 20.56 -9.15
CA PHE A 245 7.38 21.51 -10.26
C PHE A 245 8.51 21.16 -11.24
N ASN A 246 9.69 20.78 -10.72
CA ASN A 246 10.84 20.42 -11.56
C ASN A 246 10.76 19.00 -12.16
N THR A 247 9.78 18.18 -11.77
CA THR A 247 9.59 16.83 -12.34
C THR A 247 8.41 16.76 -13.30
N VAL A 248 7.25 17.29 -12.91
CA VAL A 248 5.99 17.15 -13.67
C VAL A 248 5.21 18.46 -13.82
N ILE A 249 5.73 19.57 -13.30
CA ILE A 249 5.10 20.91 -13.28
C ILE A 249 3.81 20.90 -12.45
N SER A 250 2.75 20.26 -12.94
CA SER A 250 1.44 20.09 -12.30
C SER A 250 0.88 18.71 -12.63
N CYS A 251 -0.14 18.27 -11.92
CA CYS A 251 -0.94 17.14 -12.36
C CYS A 251 -1.88 17.58 -13.49
N SER A 252 -2.47 16.62 -14.19
CA SER A 252 -3.45 16.86 -15.24
C SER A 252 -4.73 17.49 -14.65
N PRO A 253 -5.24 18.62 -15.15
CA PRO A 253 -6.51 19.18 -14.70
C PRO A 253 -7.71 18.23 -14.88
N LEU A 254 -7.68 17.37 -15.90
CA LEU A 254 -8.71 16.34 -16.09
C LEU A 254 -8.69 15.33 -14.95
N ASP A 255 -7.50 14.82 -14.58
CA ASP A 255 -7.37 13.86 -13.50
C ASP A 255 -7.71 14.49 -12.14
N GLU A 256 -7.31 15.74 -11.89
CA GLU A 256 -7.69 16.46 -10.67
C GLU A 256 -9.21 16.70 -10.61
N THR A 257 -9.87 17.01 -11.74
CA THR A 257 -11.33 17.16 -11.81
C THR A 257 -12.06 15.86 -11.53
N LEU A 258 -11.61 14.75 -12.12
CA LEU A 258 -12.19 13.42 -11.84
C LEU A 258 -11.93 12.98 -10.40
N ALA A 259 -10.76 13.28 -9.87
CA ALA A 259 -10.42 13.00 -8.47
C ALA A 259 -11.32 13.74 -7.48
N MET A 260 -11.66 15.01 -7.74
CA MET A 260 -12.65 15.75 -6.94
C MET A 260 -14.00 15.03 -6.93
N ARG A 261 -14.48 14.55 -8.10
CA ARG A 261 -15.73 13.78 -8.17
C ARG A 261 -15.70 12.47 -7.39
N VAL A 262 -14.56 11.75 -7.42
CA VAL A 262 -14.37 10.55 -6.61
C VAL A 262 -14.43 10.87 -5.12
N LEU A 263 -13.77 11.94 -4.67
CA LEU A 263 -13.72 12.32 -3.27
C LEU A 263 -15.05 12.94 -2.77
N GLU A 264 -15.79 13.65 -3.61
CA GLU A 264 -17.14 14.14 -3.30
C GLU A 264 -18.15 12.98 -3.06
N ARG A 265 -17.92 11.83 -3.69
CA ARG A 265 -18.71 10.61 -3.52
C ARG A 265 -18.02 9.56 -2.65
N ARG A 266 -17.01 9.99 -1.87
CA ARG A 266 -16.14 9.13 -1.08
C ARG A 266 -16.92 8.15 -0.20
N ASP A 267 -17.93 8.61 0.52
CA ASP A 267 -18.66 7.78 1.48
C ASP A 267 -19.45 6.66 0.78
N ASP A 268 -20.07 6.93 -0.35
CA ASP A 268 -20.76 5.91 -1.16
C ASP A 268 -19.79 4.87 -1.69
N ILE A 269 -18.69 5.34 -2.32
CA ILE A 269 -17.67 4.49 -2.92
C ILE A 269 -17.00 3.61 -1.86
N LEU A 270 -16.55 4.20 -0.77
CA LEU A 270 -15.88 3.46 0.31
C LEU A 270 -16.87 2.55 1.06
N GLY A 271 -18.11 2.97 1.27
CA GLY A 271 -19.13 2.15 1.93
C GLY A 271 -19.40 0.84 1.19
N GLU A 272 -19.56 0.90 -0.14
CA GLU A 272 -19.73 -0.29 -0.97
C GLU A 272 -18.49 -1.19 -0.91
N ARG A 273 -17.31 -0.60 -1.08
CA ARG A 273 -16.04 -1.36 -1.08
C ARG A 273 -15.75 -2.03 0.27
N ARG A 274 -16.02 -1.36 1.38
CA ARG A 274 -15.87 -1.93 2.74
C ARG A 274 -16.78 -3.12 2.97
N ARG A 275 -18.06 -3.05 2.54
CA ARG A 275 -19.00 -4.18 2.63
C ARG A 275 -18.50 -5.38 1.82
N ARG A 276 -17.99 -5.13 0.61
CA ARG A 276 -17.39 -6.18 -0.22
C ARG A 276 -16.16 -6.79 0.44
N LEU A 277 -15.24 -5.96 0.96
CA LEU A 277 -14.04 -6.42 1.65
C LEU A 277 -14.37 -7.24 2.89
N ALA A 278 -15.34 -6.82 3.71
CA ALA A 278 -15.79 -7.56 4.88
C ALA A 278 -16.33 -8.96 4.50
N LYS A 279 -17.16 -9.04 3.46
CA LYS A 279 -17.66 -10.31 2.93
C LYS A 279 -16.54 -11.23 2.45
N ASN A 280 -15.62 -10.69 1.67
CA ASN A 280 -14.52 -11.47 1.11
C ASN A 280 -13.51 -11.88 2.20
N LEU A 281 -13.25 -11.04 3.22
CA LEU A 281 -12.43 -11.39 4.37
C LEU A 281 -13.03 -12.56 5.17
N ALA A 282 -14.34 -12.61 5.32
CA ALA A 282 -15.01 -13.73 5.96
C ALA A 282 -14.77 -15.03 5.18
N LEU A 283 -14.86 -15.02 3.84
CA LEU A 283 -14.53 -16.16 3.00
C LEU A 283 -13.08 -16.62 3.17
N ILE A 284 -12.13 -15.68 3.26
CA ILE A 284 -10.72 -16.01 3.53
C ILE A 284 -10.57 -16.65 4.91
N ALA A 285 -11.21 -16.10 5.95
CA ALA A 285 -11.13 -16.64 7.31
C ALA A 285 -11.69 -18.07 7.40
N ASP A 286 -12.82 -18.32 6.74
CA ASP A 286 -13.42 -19.65 6.65
C ASP A 286 -12.52 -20.62 5.89
N TRP A 287 -11.98 -20.18 4.75
CA TRP A 287 -11.04 -20.99 3.97
C TRP A 287 -9.78 -21.36 4.75
N VAL A 288 -9.18 -20.43 5.49
CA VAL A 288 -8.01 -20.72 6.34
C VAL A 288 -8.36 -21.74 7.41
N ARG A 289 -9.52 -21.59 8.07
CA ARG A 289 -9.99 -22.54 9.09
C ARG A 289 -10.19 -23.95 8.52
N GLU A 290 -10.77 -24.07 7.33
CA GLU A 290 -11.00 -25.35 6.64
C GLU A 290 -9.71 -26.00 6.13
N ASN A 291 -8.66 -25.22 5.95
CA ASN A 291 -7.35 -25.67 5.48
C ASN A 291 -6.25 -25.51 6.54
N ASP A 292 -6.62 -25.50 7.82
CA ASP A 292 -5.70 -25.31 8.95
C ASP A 292 -4.61 -26.39 9.03
N ALA A 293 -4.83 -27.58 8.45
CA ALA A 293 -3.80 -28.60 8.29
C ALA A 293 -2.66 -28.17 7.35
N PHE A 294 -2.88 -27.23 6.43
CA PHE A 294 -1.94 -26.87 5.35
C PHE A 294 -1.40 -25.46 5.48
N VAL A 295 -2.20 -24.51 5.95
CA VAL A 295 -1.87 -23.09 5.94
C VAL A 295 -2.12 -22.43 7.29
N GLU A 296 -1.46 -21.33 7.48
CA GLU A 296 -1.70 -20.34 8.52
C GLU A 296 -1.66 -18.94 7.91
N TRP A 297 -2.19 -17.94 8.59
CA TRP A 297 -2.24 -16.59 8.07
C TRP A 297 -2.06 -15.55 9.16
N VAL A 298 -1.67 -14.37 8.75
CA VAL A 298 -1.80 -13.16 9.57
C VAL A 298 -3.07 -12.45 9.11
N ARG A 299 -4.06 -12.36 10.02
CA ARG A 299 -5.31 -11.66 9.72
C ARG A 299 -5.02 -10.16 9.55
N PRO A 300 -5.45 -9.56 8.43
CA PRO A 300 -5.23 -8.13 8.20
C PRO A 300 -6.19 -7.26 9.03
N ASP A 301 -5.77 -6.02 9.32
CA ASP A 301 -6.59 -5.01 9.97
C ASP A 301 -7.34 -4.13 8.95
N ALA A 302 -6.77 -3.94 7.76
CA ALA A 302 -7.41 -3.23 6.65
C ALA A 302 -6.75 -3.58 5.31
N GLY A 303 -7.37 -3.13 4.22
CA GLY A 303 -6.89 -3.41 2.86
C GLY A 303 -7.54 -4.63 2.23
N ALA A 304 -7.17 -4.89 0.98
CA ALA A 304 -7.69 -5.99 0.18
C ALA A 304 -6.67 -7.15 0.08
N LEU A 305 -5.87 -7.36 1.14
CA LEU A 305 -4.71 -8.26 1.12
C LEU A 305 -4.40 -8.82 2.51
N CYS A 306 -3.81 -10.02 2.54
CA CYS A 306 -3.26 -10.63 3.75
C CYS A 306 -2.04 -11.51 3.40
N CYS A 307 -1.27 -11.90 4.40
CA CYS A 307 -0.20 -12.88 4.25
C CYS A 307 -0.66 -14.26 4.69
N VAL A 308 -0.44 -15.24 3.84
CA VAL A 308 -0.71 -16.67 4.09
C VAL A 308 0.58 -17.45 3.94
N ARG A 309 0.79 -18.44 4.79
CA ARG A 309 1.99 -19.28 4.82
C ARG A 309 1.60 -20.76 4.78
N PRO A 310 1.99 -21.55 3.76
CA PRO A 310 2.02 -22.99 3.84
C PRO A 310 2.85 -23.45 5.04
N LYS A 311 2.30 -24.30 5.89
CA LYS A 311 2.93 -24.72 7.15
C LYS A 311 4.26 -25.42 6.92
N PRO A 312 5.35 -25.00 7.59
CA PRO A 312 6.67 -25.64 7.45
C PRO A 312 6.69 -27.12 7.80
N SER A 313 5.78 -27.56 8.66
CA SER A 313 5.62 -28.97 9.04
C SER A 313 5.06 -29.86 7.92
N VAL A 314 4.46 -29.28 6.88
CA VAL A 314 3.81 -29.98 5.76
C VAL A 314 4.51 -29.73 4.45
N PHE A 315 5.10 -28.56 4.27
CA PHE A 315 5.75 -28.14 3.02
C PHE A 315 7.21 -27.81 3.29
N ASP A 316 8.13 -28.60 2.75
CA ASP A 316 9.54 -28.24 2.68
C ASP A 316 9.80 -27.17 1.59
N GLU A 317 11.05 -26.75 1.39
CA GLU A 317 11.39 -25.71 0.41
C GLU A 317 11.05 -26.14 -1.03
N HIS A 318 11.26 -27.41 -1.37
CA HIS A 318 10.95 -27.94 -2.69
C HIS A 318 9.43 -27.96 -2.93
N ALA A 319 8.64 -28.41 -1.93
CA ALA A 319 7.17 -28.40 -2.02
C ALA A 319 6.62 -26.96 -2.20
N VAL A 320 7.28 -25.96 -1.64
CA VAL A 320 6.94 -24.54 -1.88
C VAL A 320 7.19 -24.13 -3.34
N ASP A 321 8.30 -24.55 -3.94
CA ASP A 321 8.58 -24.24 -5.35
C ASP A 321 7.55 -24.95 -6.26
N VAL A 322 7.27 -26.23 -6.03
CA VAL A 322 6.23 -27.00 -6.75
C VAL A 322 4.84 -26.38 -6.58
N PHE A 323 4.53 -25.83 -5.38
CA PHE A 323 3.29 -25.13 -5.13
C PHE A 323 3.11 -23.92 -6.06
N TYR A 324 4.11 -23.05 -6.18
CA TYR A 324 4.04 -21.89 -7.10
C TYR A 324 3.95 -22.30 -8.56
N GLU A 325 4.68 -23.32 -8.99
CA GLU A 325 4.60 -23.84 -10.36
C GLU A 325 3.20 -24.39 -10.67
N THR A 326 2.60 -25.10 -9.71
CA THR A 326 1.26 -25.67 -9.85
C THR A 326 0.19 -24.59 -9.88
N LEU A 327 0.31 -23.54 -9.06
CA LEU A 327 -0.57 -22.37 -9.13
C LEU A 327 -0.56 -21.74 -10.52
N ALA A 328 0.63 -21.52 -11.09
CA ALA A 328 0.77 -20.91 -12.41
C ALA A 328 0.12 -21.78 -13.50
N ARG A 329 0.30 -23.12 -13.46
CA ARG A 329 -0.35 -24.07 -14.37
C ARG A 329 -1.88 -24.05 -14.26
N ASP A 330 -2.41 -23.91 -13.06
CA ASP A 330 -3.86 -23.87 -12.79
C ASP A 330 -4.47 -22.47 -13.06
N GLY A 331 -3.68 -21.51 -13.54
CA GLY A 331 -4.12 -20.14 -13.84
C GLY A 331 -4.48 -19.32 -12.59
N ILE A 332 -3.84 -19.62 -11.45
CA ILE A 332 -3.98 -18.90 -10.19
C ILE A 332 -2.73 -18.08 -9.94
N ARG A 333 -2.87 -16.80 -9.67
CA ARG A 333 -1.77 -15.90 -9.29
C ARG A 333 -1.90 -15.47 -7.85
N VAL A 334 -0.86 -15.64 -7.05
CA VAL A 334 -0.64 -15.00 -5.75
C VAL A 334 0.66 -14.20 -5.83
N ALA A 335 0.86 -13.22 -4.94
CA ALA A 335 2.11 -12.47 -4.95
C ALA A 335 3.12 -13.13 -3.99
N ASN A 336 4.25 -13.59 -4.53
CA ASN A 336 5.29 -14.30 -3.77
C ASN A 336 5.91 -13.38 -2.71
N GLY A 337 6.11 -13.86 -1.49
CA GLY A 337 6.70 -13.11 -0.37
C GLY A 337 8.10 -12.58 -0.69
N ARG A 338 8.91 -13.31 -1.47
CA ARG A 338 10.23 -12.84 -1.92
C ARG A 338 10.18 -11.49 -2.65
N TRP A 339 9.06 -11.15 -3.31
CA TRP A 339 8.91 -9.84 -3.96
C TRP A 339 8.94 -8.67 -2.97
N PHE A 340 8.52 -8.95 -1.74
CA PHE A 340 8.43 -7.96 -0.65
C PHE A 340 9.62 -8.05 0.33
N GLY A 341 10.51 -9.03 0.16
CA GLY A 341 11.61 -9.32 1.08
C GLY A 341 11.19 -10.19 2.26
N ASP A 342 10.16 -11.02 2.09
CA ASP A 342 9.69 -12.02 3.03
C ASP A 342 10.21 -13.43 2.69
N GLU A 343 9.85 -14.41 3.51
CA GLU A 343 10.12 -15.82 3.25
C GLU A 343 9.45 -16.28 1.94
N ALA A 344 10.12 -17.20 1.24
CA ALA A 344 9.60 -17.75 -0.02
C ALA A 344 8.25 -18.44 0.15
N ARG A 345 8.01 -19.07 1.30
CA ARG A 345 6.77 -19.79 1.61
C ARG A 345 5.60 -18.88 1.93
N VAL A 346 5.84 -17.63 2.32
CA VAL A 346 4.78 -16.64 2.52
C VAL A 346 4.32 -16.11 1.17
N PHE A 347 3.03 -15.98 0.99
CA PHE A 347 2.47 -15.27 -0.15
C PHE A 347 1.43 -14.24 0.29
N ARG A 348 1.39 -13.13 -0.42
CA ARG A 348 0.29 -12.18 -0.29
C ARG A 348 -0.90 -12.70 -1.08
N LEU A 349 -2.03 -12.85 -0.38
CA LEU A 349 -3.32 -13.18 -0.95
C LEU A 349 -4.17 -11.91 -1.03
N GLY A 350 -4.50 -11.49 -2.25
CA GLY A 350 -5.43 -10.41 -2.51
C GLY A 350 -6.87 -10.93 -2.62
N PHE A 351 -7.80 -10.28 -1.95
CA PHE A 351 -9.20 -10.73 -1.90
C PHE A 351 -10.23 -9.64 -2.26
N GLY A 352 -9.76 -8.48 -2.73
CA GLY A 352 -10.65 -7.38 -3.10
C GLY A 352 -11.15 -7.42 -4.54
N LEU A 353 -10.36 -8.00 -5.45
CA LEU A 353 -10.60 -7.91 -6.90
C LEU A 353 -11.77 -8.79 -7.35
N LEU A 354 -11.76 -10.07 -6.99
CA LEU A 354 -12.76 -11.03 -7.45
C LEU A 354 -14.11 -10.85 -6.75
N PRO A 355 -15.24 -11.00 -7.46
CA PRO A 355 -16.54 -11.19 -6.83
C PRO A 355 -16.54 -12.40 -5.89
N ALA A 356 -17.39 -12.40 -4.85
CA ALA A 356 -17.39 -13.45 -3.83
C ALA A 356 -17.48 -14.87 -4.39
N ALA A 357 -18.36 -15.14 -5.36
CA ALA A 357 -18.51 -16.47 -5.97
C ALA A 357 -17.27 -16.93 -6.75
N GLU A 358 -16.59 -15.98 -7.41
CA GLU A 358 -15.32 -16.29 -8.10
C GLU A 358 -14.18 -16.47 -7.10
N LEU A 359 -14.16 -15.70 -6.01
CA LEU A 359 -13.20 -15.88 -4.91
C LEU A 359 -13.36 -17.26 -4.27
N GLU A 360 -14.59 -17.71 -3.95
CA GLU A 360 -14.86 -19.05 -3.46
C GLU A 360 -14.31 -20.14 -4.40
N THR A 361 -14.55 -19.97 -5.71
CA THR A 361 -14.03 -20.89 -6.73
C THR A 361 -12.49 -20.90 -6.77
N ALA A 362 -11.87 -19.72 -6.70
CA ALA A 362 -10.42 -19.59 -6.67
C ALA A 362 -9.79 -20.24 -5.42
N LEU A 363 -10.40 -20.02 -4.25
CA LEU A 363 -9.99 -20.64 -2.98
C LEU A 363 -10.14 -22.16 -2.98
N ALA A 364 -11.22 -22.70 -3.54
CA ALA A 364 -11.38 -24.15 -3.70
C ALA A 364 -10.29 -24.75 -4.59
N ARG A 365 -9.90 -24.07 -5.67
CA ARG A 365 -8.79 -24.49 -6.53
C ARG A 365 -7.45 -24.40 -5.79
N LEU A 366 -7.22 -23.34 -5.04
CA LEU A 366 -6.04 -23.17 -4.21
C LEU A 366 -5.91 -24.32 -3.18
N THR A 367 -7.01 -24.74 -2.57
CA THR A 367 -7.06 -25.95 -1.72
C THR A 367 -6.64 -27.21 -2.49
N GLY A 368 -7.09 -27.35 -3.75
CA GLY A 368 -6.70 -28.46 -4.61
C GLY A 368 -5.19 -28.48 -4.85
N VAL A 369 -4.56 -27.33 -5.08
CA VAL A 369 -3.10 -27.20 -5.23
C VAL A 369 -2.40 -27.60 -3.93
N LEU A 370 -2.80 -27.06 -2.77
CA LEU A 370 -2.21 -27.41 -1.48
C LEU A 370 -2.22 -28.92 -1.21
N ARG A 371 -3.35 -29.58 -1.48
CA ARG A 371 -3.49 -31.05 -1.30
C ARG A 371 -2.61 -31.87 -2.23
N ARG A 372 -2.43 -31.44 -3.48
CA ARG A 372 -1.54 -32.15 -4.43
C ARG A 372 -0.08 -32.01 -4.01
N THR A 373 0.36 -30.81 -3.73
CA THR A 373 1.75 -30.53 -3.37
C THR A 373 2.15 -31.10 -2.01
N SER A 374 1.23 -31.20 -1.05
CA SER A 374 1.51 -31.86 0.25
C SER A 374 1.68 -33.38 0.11
N ARG A 375 0.97 -34.05 -0.79
CA ARG A 375 1.12 -35.50 -1.05
C ARG A 375 2.46 -35.80 -1.70
N GLU A 376 2.87 -35.02 -2.68
CA GLU A 376 4.17 -35.15 -3.35
C GLU A 376 5.35 -34.95 -2.38
N ALA A 377 5.17 -34.14 -1.32
CA ALA A 377 6.15 -33.99 -0.26
C ALA A 377 6.24 -35.21 0.68
N CYS A 378 5.10 -35.90 0.93
CA CYS A 378 5.05 -37.09 1.81
C CYS A 378 5.50 -38.40 1.13
N GLU A 379 5.50 -38.46 -0.20
CA GLU A 379 5.89 -39.64 -0.97
C GLU A 379 7.40 -39.74 -1.23
N ARG A 380 8.16 -38.77 -0.74
CA ARG A 380 9.64 -38.71 -0.80
C ARG A 380 10.28 -38.98 0.54
#